data_0524bdd0eb10889c8f542b33b1081004
#
_entry.id   0524bdd0eb10889c8f542b33b1081004
#
_cell.length_a   1.000
_cell.length_b   1.000
_cell.length_c   1.000
_cell.angle_alpha   90.00
_cell.angle_beta   90.00
_cell.angle_gamma   90.00
#
_symmetry.space_group_name_H-M   'P 1'
#
loop_
_entity.id
_entity.type
_entity.pdbx_description
1 polymer ?
#
loop_
_entity_poly.entity_id
_entity_poly.type
_entity_poly.pdbx_seq_one_letter_code
_entity_poly.pdbx_strand_id
1 'polypeptide(L)'
;VTRHRIGILAVAVLLSSGCTGDEPSPNGPPPPRIVTTDAVDQSIVDLRSAGAVHYNGSLTAPAGDTVTMKVTVTKAGEAIGDLSVNGLPAAVLVVGHTLYLKAGLDFWLKLSGVPDSTAPTVADRWVKAPGVLLGVDIERIFDTETLPALFGRPVGGQAPDAVKRTKVAGQEVLEVPTDTGVLYLGVNPPHGLVRFDLTKSGKTDPTKVRDLAFSVTDATADMAALYRDLAARTAELDTAYDPFTGVRQGAHRFQNCGATSCAIVVELTNTGKQPIRVAVKATWTGAGAVIGSCESRVGPLQPNQAGSATCTLASPQWTQFYRRAQSVAGQHPYGAEWTAMALITPPDPTELRTLATSAETPVANPQGNQHVYVIRDSAGKDDKHIWKYGVSTGPEWRRIADDQLKYCKASGKADCVAEEVAATGDPASAHALARQLVDAYRGRAGSCPPAQWVGC
;
A
#
# COMPACT_ATOMS: atom_id res chain seq x y z
N VAL A 1 15.19 -81.83 -28.59
CA VAL A 1 16.42 -82.62 -28.87
C VAL A 1 17.60 -81.89 -28.25
N THR A 2 18.14 -82.55 -27.22
CA THR A 2 19.56 -82.71 -26.82
C THR A 2 20.36 -81.43 -26.40
N ARG A 3 20.54 -81.28 -25.11
CA ARG A 3 21.79 -81.34 -24.28
C ARG A 3 23.01 -80.63 -24.83
N HIS A 4 23.59 -79.70 -24.04
CA HIS A 4 24.86 -79.99 -23.35
C HIS A 4 25.15 -78.97 -22.22
N ARG A 5 25.54 -79.47 -21.06
CA ARG A 5 26.14 -78.78 -19.92
C ARG A 5 27.63 -78.58 -20.20
N ILE A 6 28.17 -77.40 -19.82
CA ILE A 6 29.54 -77.27 -19.32
C ILE A 6 29.54 -76.15 -18.28
N GLY A 7 29.94 -76.52 -17.08
CA GLY A 7 30.20 -75.56 -16.02
C GLY A 7 31.66 -75.13 -16.07
N ILE A 8 31.89 -73.88 -15.67
CA ILE A 8 33.22 -73.42 -15.28
C ILE A 8 33.04 -72.48 -14.03
N LEU A 9 33.80 -72.83 -13.03
CA LEU A 9 34.05 -72.09 -11.82
C LEU A 9 34.57 -70.68 -12.16
N ALA A 10 34.06 -69.71 -11.50
CA ALA A 10 34.64 -68.34 -11.47
C ALA A 10 34.77 -67.84 -10.04
N VAL A 11 35.93 -67.37 -9.78
CA VAL A 11 36.50 -66.84 -8.57
C VAL A 11 35.76 -65.60 -8.16
N ALA A 12 35.25 -65.55 -6.93
CA ALA A 12 34.72 -64.38 -6.31
C ALA A 12 35.86 -63.45 -5.83
N VAL A 13 36.00 -62.31 -6.49
CA VAL A 13 36.81 -61.17 -5.97
C VAL A 13 35.86 -60.25 -5.24
N LEU A 14 35.90 -60.28 -3.92
CA LEU A 14 35.25 -59.29 -3.04
C LEU A 14 36.02 -57.98 -3.14
N LEU A 15 35.52 -57.06 -3.97
CA LEU A 15 35.86 -55.63 -3.86
C LEU A 15 34.83 -55.00 -2.91
N SER A 16 35.20 -54.88 -1.64
CA SER A 16 34.53 -54.08 -0.65
C SER A 16 34.76 -52.59 -1.00
N SER A 17 33.90 -52.05 -1.83
CA SER A 17 33.75 -50.58 -1.96
C SER A 17 33.04 -50.11 -0.71
N GLY A 18 33.80 -49.66 0.26
CA GLY A 18 33.27 -48.93 1.41
C GLY A 18 32.61 -47.65 0.92
N CYS A 19 31.28 -47.61 0.86
CA CYS A 19 30.54 -46.37 0.96
C CYS A 19 30.69 -45.90 2.42
N THR A 20 31.67 -45.04 2.64
CA THR A 20 31.66 -44.17 3.83
C THR A 20 30.52 -43.20 3.62
N GLY A 21 29.32 -43.60 4.06
CA GLY A 21 28.30 -42.66 4.37
C GLY A 21 28.88 -41.77 5.44
N ASP A 22 29.03 -40.49 5.16
CA ASP A 22 29.23 -39.47 6.19
C ASP A 22 28.04 -39.54 7.13
N GLU A 23 28.13 -40.36 8.17
CA GLU A 23 27.27 -40.19 9.33
C GLU A 23 27.55 -38.78 9.88
N PRO A 24 26.51 -37.91 10.03
CA PRO A 24 26.70 -36.59 10.60
C PRO A 24 27.35 -36.77 11.98
N SER A 25 28.50 -36.14 12.16
CA SER A 25 29.24 -36.16 13.42
C SER A 25 28.28 -35.80 14.56
N PRO A 26 28.18 -36.61 15.62
CA PRO A 26 27.28 -36.35 16.74
C PRO A 26 27.61 -35.11 17.53
N ASN A 27 28.68 -34.38 17.18
CA ASN A 27 29.15 -33.15 17.75
C ASN A 27 29.07 -31.93 16.77
N GLY A 28 28.40 -32.05 15.64
CA GLY A 28 28.09 -30.90 14.82
C GLY A 28 27.14 -29.94 15.56
N PRO A 29 27.26 -28.62 15.37
CA PRO A 29 26.27 -27.71 15.94
C PRO A 29 24.87 -28.13 15.44
N PRO A 30 23.88 -28.23 16.35
CA PRO A 30 22.53 -28.60 15.94
C PRO A 30 22.07 -27.62 14.85
N PRO A 31 21.32 -28.09 13.83
CA PRO A 31 20.78 -27.24 12.80
C PRO A 31 20.03 -26.08 13.46
N PRO A 32 20.10 -24.85 12.91
CA PRO A 32 19.47 -23.69 13.51
C PRO A 32 17.97 -23.98 13.73
N ARG A 33 17.54 -23.84 14.95
CA ARG A 33 16.13 -24.03 15.31
C ARG A 33 15.35 -22.84 14.75
N ILE A 34 14.53 -23.06 13.73
CA ILE A 34 13.55 -22.07 13.28
C ILE A 34 12.41 -22.10 14.30
N VAL A 35 12.41 -21.15 15.22
CA VAL A 35 11.25 -20.93 16.08
C VAL A 35 10.25 -20.14 15.25
N THR A 36 8.99 -20.61 15.15
CA THR A 36 7.93 -19.94 14.36
C THR A 36 7.77 -18.46 14.72
N THR A 37 7.95 -18.12 15.99
CA THR A 37 7.93 -16.74 16.48
C THR A 37 9.05 -15.91 15.84
N ASP A 38 10.28 -16.45 15.79
CA ASP A 38 11.43 -15.72 15.22
C ASP A 38 11.24 -15.49 13.70
N ALA A 39 10.66 -16.46 12.99
CA ALA A 39 10.37 -16.31 11.56
C ALA A 39 9.30 -15.23 11.31
N VAL A 40 8.26 -15.18 12.14
CA VAL A 40 7.23 -14.12 12.06
C VAL A 40 7.82 -12.76 12.40
N ASP A 41 8.62 -12.64 13.45
CA ASP A 41 9.25 -11.38 13.83
C ASP A 41 10.20 -10.88 12.73
N GLN A 42 10.97 -11.79 12.10
CA GLN A 42 11.82 -11.46 10.96
C GLN A 42 10.99 -10.99 9.75
N SER A 43 9.89 -11.66 9.44
CA SER A 43 9.01 -11.27 8.34
C SER A 43 8.37 -9.90 8.55
N ILE A 44 8.05 -9.55 9.78
CA ILE A 44 7.53 -8.22 10.14
C ILE A 44 8.62 -7.15 9.98
N VAL A 45 9.85 -7.43 10.41
CA VAL A 45 10.98 -6.52 10.22
C VAL A 45 11.28 -6.32 8.73
N ASP A 46 11.27 -7.40 7.95
CA ASP A 46 11.48 -7.37 6.51
C ASP A 46 10.39 -6.53 5.81
N LEU A 47 9.12 -6.79 6.12
CA LEU A 47 7.97 -6.02 5.60
C LEU A 47 8.08 -4.52 5.91
N ARG A 48 8.46 -4.16 7.13
CA ARG A 48 8.65 -2.76 7.55
C ARG A 48 9.87 -2.09 6.91
N SER A 49 10.86 -2.87 6.51
CA SER A 49 12.07 -2.35 5.84
C SER A 49 11.87 -2.12 4.35
N ALA A 50 10.86 -2.74 3.73
CA ALA A 50 10.58 -2.59 2.32
C ALA A 50 10.25 -1.13 1.97
N GLY A 51 10.85 -0.61 0.91
CA GLY A 51 10.59 0.73 0.40
C GLY A 51 9.20 0.84 -0.25
N ALA A 52 8.74 -0.24 -0.86
CA ALA A 52 7.39 -0.41 -1.39
C ALA A 52 6.97 -1.88 -1.36
N VAL A 53 5.67 -2.13 -1.24
CA VAL A 53 5.08 -3.47 -1.19
C VAL A 53 3.92 -3.56 -2.16
N HIS A 54 3.91 -4.62 -2.96
CA HIS A 54 2.80 -4.97 -3.83
C HIS A 54 1.88 -5.96 -3.13
N TYR A 55 0.60 -5.61 -3.01
CA TYR A 55 -0.47 -6.44 -2.46
C TYR A 55 -1.43 -6.87 -3.56
N ASN A 56 -1.75 -8.17 -3.61
CA ASN A 56 -2.73 -8.71 -4.54
C ASN A 56 -3.62 -9.74 -3.84
N GLY A 57 -4.91 -9.45 -3.75
CA GLY A 57 -5.83 -10.33 -3.03
C GLY A 57 -7.21 -9.74 -2.81
N SER A 58 -7.86 -10.20 -1.77
CA SER A 58 -9.23 -9.78 -1.46
C SER A 58 -9.49 -9.72 0.04
N LEU A 59 -10.54 -8.99 0.39
CA LEU A 59 -11.11 -8.94 1.74
C LEU A 59 -12.64 -8.85 1.66
N THR A 60 -13.30 -9.16 2.77
CA THR A 60 -14.73 -8.93 2.97
C THR A 60 -14.92 -7.71 3.87
N ALA A 61 -15.55 -6.68 3.34
CA ALA A 61 -15.88 -5.46 4.07
C ALA A 61 -16.94 -5.74 5.17
N PRO A 62 -17.09 -4.87 6.20
CA PRO A 62 -18.05 -5.07 7.28
C PRO A 62 -19.49 -5.28 6.83
N ALA A 63 -19.92 -4.64 5.74
CA ALA A 63 -21.25 -4.79 5.15
C ALA A 63 -21.45 -6.11 4.37
N GLY A 64 -20.37 -6.87 4.13
CA GLY A 64 -20.42 -8.12 3.38
C GLY A 64 -19.95 -7.98 1.93
N ASP A 65 -19.56 -6.78 1.48
CA ASP A 65 -19.05 -6.57 0.15
C ASP A 65 -17.66 -7.23 -0.01
N THR A 66 -17.43 -7.88 -1.14
CA THR A 66 -16.13 -8.40 -1.51
C THR A 66 -15.32 -7.31 -2.20
N VAL A 67 -14.16 -6.98 -1.65
CA VAL A 67 -13.21 -6.04 -2.23
C VAL A 67 -11.99 -6.82 -2.69
N THR A 68 -11.70 -6.81 -3.99
CA THR A 68 -10.42 -7.32 -4.53
C THR A 68 -9.50 -6.16 -4.83
N MET A 69 -8.20 -6.34 -4.60
CA MET A 69 -7.23 -5.26 -4.76
C MET A 69 -5.93 -5.77 -5.37
N LYS A 70 -5.35 -4.94 -6.21
CA LYS A 70 -4.00 -5.09 -6.74
C LYS A 70 -3.34 -3.74 -6.66
N VAL A 71 -2.64 -3.48 -5.56
CA VAL A 71 -2.08 -2.16 -5.24
C VAL A 71 -0.62 -2.27 -4.84
N THR A 72 0.17 -1.26 -5.20
CA THR A 72 1.52 -1.08 -4.70
C THR A 72 1.52 0.13 -3.77
N VAL A 73 2.04 -0.06 -2.57
CA VAL A 73 2.06 0.95 -1.51
C VAL A 73 3.52 1.25 -1.16
N THR A 74 3.89 2.52 -1.12
CA THR A 74 5.22 2.97 -0.67
C THR A 74 5.28 3.00 0.86
N LYS A 75 6.48 2.99 1.41
CA LYS A 75 6.69 3.18 2.85
C LYS A 75 6.15 4.52 3.37
N ALA A 76 6.04 5.54 2.51
CA ALA A 76 5.51 6.85 2.86
C ALA A 76 3.97 6.90 2.80
N GLY A 77 3.32 5.80 2.38
CA GLY A 77 1.87 5.67 2.33
C GLY A 77 1.23 6.06 0.99
N GLU A 78 2.01 6.48 -0.02
CA GLU A 78 1.47 6.64 -1.36
C GLU A 78 1.14 5.28 -1.95
N ALA A 79 0.04 5.20 -2.71
CA ALA A 79 -0.37 3.97 -3.34
C ALA A 79 -0.94 4.17 -4.73
N ILE A 80 -0.74 3.18 -5.59
CA ILE A 80 -1.31 3.12 -6.94
C ILE A 80 -1.73 1.70 -7.27
N GLY A 81 -2.80 1.55 -8.04
CA GLY A 81 -3.25 0.24 -8.50
C GLY A 81 -4.73 0.23 -8.83
N ASP A 82 -5.32 -0.94 -8.66
CA ASP A 82 -6.72 -1.20 -8.98
C ASP A 82 -7.41 -1.87 -7.79
N LEU A 83 -8.69 -1.59 -7.63
CA LEU A 83 -9.60 -2.35 -6.78
C LEU A 83 -10.87 -2.72 -7.54
N SER A 84 -11.60 -3.70 -7.04
CA SER A 84 -12.99 -3.87 -7.45
C SER A 84 -13.87 -4.16 -6.22
N VAL A 85 -15.09 -3.65 -6.26
CA VAL A 85 -16.12 -3.91 -5.24
C VAL A 85 -17.21 -4.75 -5.91
N ASN A 86 -17.40 -5.98 -5.42
CA ASN A 86 -18.36 -6.93 -6.01
C ASN A 86 -18.21 -7.08 -7.54
N GLY A 87 -16.96 -7.05 -8.04
CA GLY A 87 -16.64 -7.14 -9.46
C GLY A 87 -16.70 -5.82 -10.24
N LEU A 88 -17.07 -4.70 -9.63
CA LEU A 88 -17.06 -3.39 -10.27
C LEU A 88 -15.70 -2.74 -10.09
N PRO A 89 -14.96 -2.47 -11.18
CA PRO A 89 -13.58 -2.01 -11.10
C PRO A 89 -13.46 -0.50 -10.80
N ALA A 90 -12.39 -0.14 -10.11
CA ALA A 90 -11.93 1.23 -9.92
C ALA A 90 -10.40 1.29 -9.89
N ALA A 91 -9.81 2.31 -10.50
CA ALA A 91 -8.41 2.64 -10.27
C ALA A 91 -8.24 3.37 -8.94
N VAL A 92 -7.12 3.11 -8.28
CA VAL A 92 -6.76 3.65 -6.96
C VAL A 92 -5.52 4.52 -7.06
N LEU A 93 -5.56 5.65 -6.38
CA LEU A 93 -4.41 6.51 -6.16
C LEU A 93 -4.48 7.06 -4.73
N VAL A 94 -3.41 6.91 -3.95
CA VAL A 94 -3.25 7.57 -2.65
C VAL A 94 -2.03 8.48 -2.75
N VAL A 95 -2.23 9.78 -2.51
CA VAL A 95 -1.17 10.78 -2.49
C VAL A 95 -1.47 11.79 -1.38
N GLY A 96 -0.48 12.10 -0.56
CA GLY A 96 -0.63 13.02 0.56
C GLY A 96 -1.74 12.59 1.52
N HIS A 97 -1.80 11.30 1.86
CA HIS A 97 -2.82 10.68 2.73
C HIS A 97 -4.26 10.88 2.25
N THR A 98 -4.46 11.07 0.96
CA THR A 98 -5.79 11.24 0.37
C THR A 98 -6.04 10.15 -0.67
N LEU A 99 -7.12 9.42 -0.48
CA LEU A 99 -7.57 8.38 -1.41
C LEU A 99 -8.35 9.03 -2.57
N TYR A 100 -7.99 8.67 -3.79
CA TYR A 100 -8.71 9.00 -5.01
C TYR A 100 -9.09 7.72 -5.74
N LEU A 101 -10.31 7.71 -6.30
CA LEU A 101 -10.83 6.62 -7.10
C LEU A 101 -11.26 7.13 -8.48
N LYS A 102 -11.02 6.32 -9.51
CA LYS A 102 -11.55 6.55 -10.85
C LYS A 102 -12.29 5.29 -11.30
N ALA A 103 -13.61 5.40 -11.46
CA ALA A 103 -14.48 4.28 -11.72
C ALA A 103 -15.61 4.63 -12.67
N GLY A 104 -16.20 3.62 -13.31
CA GLY A 104 -17.38 3.77 -14.17
C GLY A 104 -18.65 4.07 -13.38
N LEU A 105 -19.72 4.40 -14.11
CA LEU A 105 -21.03 4.79 -13.54
C LEU A 105 -21.60 3.75 -12.56
N ASP A 106 -21.55 2.46 -12.92
CA ASP A 106 -22.14 1.39 -12.11
C ASP A 106 -21.47 1.26 -10.72
N PHE A 107 -20.17 1.55 -10.64
CA PHE A 107 -19.45 1.60 -9.37
C PHE A 107 -20.02 2.70 -8.46
N TRP A 108 -20.16 3.92 -9.00
CA TRP A 108 -20.64 5.06 -8.23
C TRP A 108 -22.10 4.96 -7.80
N LEU A 109 -22.96 4.35 -8.63
CA LEU A 109 -24.36 4.09 -8.28
C LEU A 109 -24.53 3.07 -7.15
N LYS A 110 -23.55 2.15 -6.99
CA LYS A 110 -23.59 1.11 -5.94
C LYS A 110 -22.81 1.50 -4.69
N LEU A 111 -21.85 2.42 -4.81
CA LEU A 111 -21.07 2.87 -3.67
C LEU A 111 -21.87 3.90 -2.86
N SER A 112 -22.18 3.55 -1.62
CA SER A 112 -22.88 4.48 -0.70
C SER A 112 -22.06 5.73 -0.46
N GLY A 113 -22.69 6.90 -0.53
CA GLY A 113 -22.07 8.20 -0.24
C GLY A 113 -21.93 9.15 -1.42
N VAL A 114 -22.12 8.69 -2.65
CA VAL A 114 -22.26 9.54 -3.83
C VAL A 114 -23.74 9.55 -4.24
N PRO A 115 -24.42 10.70 -4.29
CA PRO A 115 -25.80 10.77 -4.75
C PRO A 115 -25.96 10.26 -6.19
N ASP A 116 -27.01 9.51 -6.48
CA ASP A 116 -27.27 8.95 -7.82
C ASP A 116 -27.28 10.02 -8.90
N SER A 117 -27.79 11.22 -8.60
CA SER A 117 -27.78 12.37 -9.50
C SER A 117 -26.38 12.89 -9.83
N THR A 118 -25.39 12.58 -8.99
CA THR A 118 -24.00 13.00 -9.13
C THR A 118 -23.16 11.94 -9.87
N ALA A 119 -23.54 10.67 -9.77
CA ALA A 119 -22.80 9.55 -10.33
C ALA A 119 -22.45 9.71 -11.83
N PRO A 120 -23.35 10.17 -12.73
CA PRO A 120 -23.00 10.39 -14.14
C PRO A 120 -21.96 11.48 -14.37
N THR A 121 -21.83 12.41 -13.44
CA THR A 121 -20.85 13.52 -13.54
C THR A 121 -19.46 13.07 -13.14
N VAL A 122 -19.35 12.15 -12.18
CA VAL A 122 -18.09 11.64 -11.67
C VAL A 122 -17.59 10.37 -12.36
N ALA A 123 -18.45 9.73 -13.16
CA ALA A 123 -18.08 8.53 -13.91
C ALA A 123 -16.85 8.78 -14.79
N ASP A 124 -15.90 7.82 -14.75
CA ASP A 124 -14.62 7.82 -15.48
C ASP A 124 -13.69 8.99 -15.15
N ARG A 125 -13.91 9.65 -14.02
CA ARG A 125 -13.08 10.74 -13.52
C ARG A 125 -12.48 10.39 -12.17
N TRP A 126 -11.35 11.01 -11.85
CA TRP A 126 -10.80 10.95 -10.51
C TRP A 126 -11.72 11.69 -9.53
N VAL A 127 -12.00 11.04 -8.42
CA VAL A 127 -12.86 11.54 -7.34
C VAL A 127 -12.15 11.31 -6.03
N LYS A 128 -12.06 12.32 -5.21
CA LYS A 128 -11.63 12.16 -3.82
C LYS A 128 -12.62 11.23 -3.10
N ALA A 129 -12.10 10.17 -2.54
CA ALA A 129 -12.90 9.21 -1.77
C ALA A 129 -12.77 9.47 -0.26
N PRO A 130 -13.71 9.02 0.55
CA PRO A 130 -13.53 9.01 1.99
C PRO A 130 -12.37 8.08 2.36
N GLY A 131 -11.58 8.42 3.37
CA GLY A 131 -10.47 7.57 3.84
C GLY A 131 -10.95 6.19 4.30
N VAL A 132 -12.20 6.09 4.75
CA VAL A 132 -12.89 4.83 5.07
C VAL A 132 -13.86 4.50 3.94
N LEU A 133 -13.47 3.57 3.08
CA LEU A 133 -14.30 3.09 1.97
C LEU A 133 -15.02 1.82 2.39
N LEU A 134 -16.35 1.78 2.32
CA LEU A 134 -17.16 0.61 2.72
C LEU A 134 -16.90 0.15 4.17
N GLY A 135 -16.51 1.05 5.06
CA GLY A 135 -16.09 0.71 6.41
C GLY A 135 -14.67 0.16 6.51
N VAL A 136 -13.90 0.19 5.42
CA VAL A 136 -12.52 -0.28 5.31
C VAL A 136 -11.58 0.92 5.23
N ASP A 137 -10.69 1.04 6.19
CA ASP A 137 -9.57 1.98 6.14
C ASP A 137 -8.44 1.37 5.31
N ILE A 138 -8.45 1.69 4.00
CA ILE A 138 -7.52 1.10 3.03
C ILE A 138 -6.08 1.49 3.34
N GLU A 139 -5.83 2.74 3.69
CA GLU A 139 -4.50 3.24 4.02
C GLU A 139 -3.92 2.46 5.20
N ARG A 140 -4.70 2.30 6.27
CA ARG A 140 -4.26 1.59 7.47
C ARG A 140 -4.01 0.09 7.26
N ILE A 141 -4.83 -0.58 6.42
CA ILE A 141 -4.69 -2.03 6.20
C ILE A 141 -3.41 -2.36 5.44
N PHE A 142 -2.97 -1.49 4.54
CA PHE A 142 -1.79 -1.75 3.70
C PHE A 142 -0.54 -0.99 4.13
N ASP A 143 -0.62 -0.20 5.20
CA ASP A 143 0.55 0.41 5.82
C ASP A 143 1.42 -0.67 6.49
N THR A 144 2.68 -0.77 6.08
CA THR A 144 3.63 -1.77 6.56
C THR A 144 3.93 -1.69 8.06
N GLU A 145 3.68 -0.55 8.70
CA GLU A 145 3.84 -0.39 10.14
C GLU A 145 2.62 -0.92 10.93
N THR A 146 1.41 -0.75 10.39
CA THR A 146 0.16 -1.11 11.09
C THR A 146 -0.38 -2.48 10.70
N LEU A 147 -0.16 -2.94 9.45
CA LEU A 147 -0.60 -4.26 8.97
C LEU A 147 -0.19 -5.42 9.89
N PRO A 148 1.04 -5.49 10.45
CA PRO A 148 1.43 -6.60 11.32
C PRO A 148 0.55 -6.77 12.57
N ALA A 149 -0.13 -5.72 13.02
CA ALA A 149 -1.06 -5.82 14.14
C ALA A 149 -2.28 -6.71 13.86
N LEU A 150 -2.58 -6.97 12.58
CA LEU A 150 -3.66 -7.87 12.15
C LEU A 150 -3.26 -9.35 12.16
N PHE A 151 -1.96 -9.67 12.13
CA PHE A 151 -1.47 -11.04 11.95
C PHE A 151 -1.75 -11.96 13.15
N GLY A 152 -2.04 -11.40 14.30
CA GLY A 152 -2.24 -12.16 15.52
C GLY A 152 -0.95 -12.78 16.06
N ARG A 153 -1.10 -13.71 17.01
CA ARG A 153 0.03 -14.43 17.62
C ARG A 153 0.14 -15.82 17.03
N PRO A 154 1.36 -16.33 16.74
CA PRO A 154 1.55 -17.72 16.36
C PRO A 154 0.90 -18.67 17.37
N VAL A 155 0.14 -19.64 16.89
CA VAL A 155 -0.51 -20.65 17.72
C VAL A 155 0.44 -21.84 17.89
N GLY A 156 0.85 -22.09 19.12
CA GLY A 156 1.73 -23.20 19.48
C GLY A 156 3.21 -22.85 19.31
N GLY A 157 3.98 -22.93 20.38
CA GLY A 157 5.45 -22.90 20.35
C GLY A 157 5.96 -24.20 19.73
N GLN A 158 5.93 -24.30 18.40
CA GLN A 158 6.29 -25.53 17.71
C GLN A 158 7.81 -25.64 17.55
N ALA A 159 8.29 -26.87 17.71
CA ALA A 159 9.65 -27.23 17.30
C ALA A 159 9.80 -27.02 15.77
N PRO A 160 11.01 -26.73 15.29
CA PRO A 160 11.28 -26.44 13.86
C PRO A 160 10.76 -27.49 12.88
N ASP A 161 10.78 -28.75 13.29
CA ASP A 161 10.37 -29.88 12.49
C ASP A 161 8.83 -30.00 12.32
N ALA A 162 8.08 -29.24 13.10
CA ALA A 162 6.62 -29.24 13.09
C ALA A 162 6.02 -28.12 12.23
N VAL A 163 6.84 -27.22 11.69
CA VAL A 163 6.36 -26.17 10.79
C VAL A 163 6.03 -26.79 9.43
N LYS A 164 4.75 -26.79 9.10
CA LYS A 164 4.29 -27.32 7.83
C LYS A 164 4.85 -26.49 6.67
N ARG A 165 5.45 -27.18 5.69
CA ARG A 165 5.84 -26.59 4.42
C ARG A 165 4.76 -26.80 3.39
N THR A 166 4.48 -25.78 2.59
CA THR A 166 3.51 -25.83 1.50
C THR A 166 4.01 -25.03 0.31
N LYS A 167 3.22 -24.95 -0.76
CA LYS A 167 3.55 -24.13 -1.92
C LYS A 167 2.51 -23.04 -2.13
N VAL A 168 2.96 -21.81 -2.30
CA VAL A 168 2.15 -20.65 -2.70
C VAL A 168 2.71 -20.13 -4.01
N ALA A 169 1.88 -20.08 -5.06
CA ALA A 169 2.29 -19.69 -6.42
C ALA A 169 3.56 -20.41 -6.93
N GLY A 170 3.76 -21.68 -6.55
CA GLY A 170 4.92 -22.48 -6.92
C GLY A 170 6.14 -22.34 -6.02
N GLN A 171 6.20 -21.34 -5.16
CA GLN A 171 7.26 -21.14 -4.18
C GLN A 171 7.01 -21.96 -2.91
N GLU A 172 8.04 -22.63 -2.38
CA GLU A 172 7.97 -23.30 -1.09
C GLU A 172 7.99 -22.29 0.04
N VAL A 173 7.05 -22.44 0.99
CA VAL A 173 6.84 -21.51 2.11
C VAL A 173 6.59 -22.28 3.41
N LEU A 174 6.85 -21.61 4.54
CA LEU A 174 6.45 -22.05 5.86
C LEU A 174 5.00 -21.60 6.10
N GLU A 175 4.12 -22.53 6.47
CA GLU A 175 2.74 -22.26 6.86
C GLU A 175 2.69 -22.07 8.38
N VAL A 176 2.45 -20.82 8.83
CA VAL A 176 2.44 -20.46 10.25
C VAL A 176 1.02 -20.10 10.69
N PRO A 177 0.33 -20.97 11.43
CA PRO A 177 -0.97 -20.65 12.01
C PRO A 177 -0.86 -19.56 13.07
N THR A 178 -1.81 -18.62 13.07
CA THR A 178 -1.96 -17.58 14.09
C THR A 178 -3.37 -17.61 14.67
N ASP A 179 -3.61 -16.87 15.74
CA ASP A 179 -4.96 -16.75 16.32
C ASP A 179 -5.95 -15.95 15.44
N THR A 180 -5.47 -15.31 14.39
CA THR A 180 -6.29 -14.60 13.39
C THR A 180 -6.40 -15.32 12.04
N GLY A 181 -5.50 -16.26 11.74
CA GLY A 181 -5.46 -16.97 10.46
C GLY A 181 -4.14 -17.68 10.20
N VAL A 182 -3.61 -17.57 8.98
CA VAL A 182 -2.37 -18.23 8.56
C VAL A 182 -1.45 -17.22 7.86
N LEU A 183 -0.17 -17.24 8.21
CA LEU A 183 0.89 -16.54 7.49
C LEU A 183 1.70 -17.54 6.67
N TYR A 184 2.10 -17.17 5.47
CA TYR A 184 2.97 -17.94 4.59
C TYR A 184 4.28 -17.19 4.43
N LEU A 185 5.35 -17.74 4.98
CA LEU A 185 6.66 -17.09 5.06
C LEU A 185 7.67 -17.80 4.17
N GLY A 186 8.63 -17.08 3.63
CA GLY A 186 9.76 -17.66 2.92
C GLY A 186 10.51 -18.70 3.77
N VAL A 187 10.96 -19.80 3.17
CA VAL A 187 11.69 -20.87 3.89
C VAL A 187 13.03 -20.37 4.40
N ASN A 188 13.69 -19.50 3.65
CA ASN A 188 15.00 -18.95 3.99
C ASN A 188 14.89 -17.61 4.71
N PRO A 189 15.76 -17.32 5.67
CA PRO A 189 15.88 -15.97 6.25
C PRO A 189 16.08 -14.90 5.15
N PRO A 190 15.47 -13.71 5.30
CA PRO A 190 14.76 -13.19 6.48
C PRO A 190 13.31 -13.67 6.63
N HIS A 191 12.92 -14.78 6.02
CA HIS A 191 11.56 -15.35 6.07
C HIS A 191 10.49 -14.35 5.58
N GLY A 192 10.75 -13.63 4.50
CA GLY A 192 9.85 -12.59 3.98
C GLY A 192 8.40 -13.08 3.87
N LEU A 193 7.45 -12.21 4.17
CA LEU A 193 6.03 -12.50 4.06
C LEU A 193 5.63 -12.67 2.59
N VAL A 194 5.15 -13.85 2.21
CA VAL A 194 4.72 -14.18 0.84
C VAL A 194 3.21 -14.03 0.69
N ARG A 195 2.46 -14.40 1.74
CA ARG A 195 1.00 -14.34 1.75
C ARG A 195 0.48 -14.33 3.18
N PHE A 196 -0.69 -13.76 3.38
CA PHE A 196 -1.47 -13.94 4.60
C PHE A 196 -2.93 -14.24 4.27
N ASP A 197 -3.54 -15.13 5.05
CA ASP A 197 -4.94 -15.50 4.98
C ASP A 197 -5.55 -15.36 6.38
N LEU A 198 -6.17 -14.21 6.64
CA LEU A 198 -6.75 -13.89 7.95
C LEU A 198 -8.28 -14.05 7.87
N THR A 199 -8.83 -14.97 8.65
CA THR A 199 -10.28 -15.23 8.70
C THR A 199 -11.04 -14.17 9.51
N LYS A 200 -10.34 -13.49 10.40
CA LYS A 200 -10.86 -12.39 11.23
C LYS A 200 -9.75 -11.38 11.49
N SER A 201 -10.10 -10.14 11.50
CA SER A 201 -9.23 -9.12 12.06
C SER A 201 -9.07 -9.34 13.57
N GLY A 202 -7.90 -9.00 14.12
CA GLY A 202 -7.63 -9.12 15.56
C GLY A 202 -8.71 -8.42 16.40
N LYS A 203 -8.87 -8.83 17.66
CA LYS A 203 -9.89 -8.28 18.58
C LYS A 203 -9.86 -6.75 18.70
N THR A 204 -8.73 -6.15 18.39
CA THR A 204 -8.47 -4.69 18.47
C THR A 204 -8.70 -3.98 17.13
N ASP A 205 -9.05 -4.69 16.06
CA ASP A 205 -9.28 -4.05 14.77
C ASP A 205 -10.63 -3.32 14.73
N PRO A 206 -10.62 -1.98 14.61
CA PRO A 206 -11.85 -1.19 14.51
C PRO A 206 -12.55 -1.36 13.16
N THR A 207 -11.86 -1.86 12.12
CA THR A 207 -12.41 -1.95 10.76
C THR A 207 -13.35 -3.13 10.58
N LYS A 208 -13.25 -4.18 11.43
CA LYS A 208 -14.08 -5.39 11.37
C LYS A 208 -14.08 -6.08 10.00
N VAL A 209 -13.01 -5.93 9.23
CA VAL A 209 -12.82 -6.65 7.97
C VAL A 209 -12.64 -8.15 8.23
N ARG A 210 -12.99 -8.98 7.26
CA ARG A 210 -12.89 -10.44 7.34
C ARG A 210 -12.27 -11.00 6.07
N ASP A 211 -11.84 -12.24 6.14
CA ASP A 211 -11.38 -13.02 4.99
C ASP A 211 -10.31 -12.27 4.17
N LEU A 212 -9.34 -11.66 4.88
CA LEU A 212 -8.23 -10.98 4.22
C LEU A 212 -7.26 -12.03 3.68
N ALA A 213 -7.16 -12.12 2.37
CA ALA A 213 -6.31 -13.07 1.68
C ALA A 213 -5.47 -12.34 0.63
N PHE A 214 -4.19 -12.05 0.95
CA PHE A 214 -3.31 -11.25 0.11
C PHE A 214 -1.95 -11.92 -0.08
N SER A 215 -1.52 -11.99 -1.33
CA SER A 215 -0.11 -12.18 -1.67
C SER A 215 0.64 -10.88 -1.49
N VAL A 216 1.88 -10.98 -1.04
CA VAL A 216 2.76 -9.87 -0.70
C VAL A 216 4.06 -10.02 -1.48
N THR A 217 4.52 -8.96 -2.12
CA THR A 217 5.78 -8.95 -2.86
C THR A 217 6.51 -7.65 -2.58
N ASP A 218 7.80 -7.73 -2.24
CA ASP A 218 8.66 -6.56 -2.13
C ASP A 218 8.80 -5.89 -3.51
N ALA A 219 8.44 -4.62 -3.59
CA ALA A 219 8.50 -3.78 -4.78
C ALA A 219 9.57 -2.68 -4.66
N THR A 220 10.48 -2.79 -3.71
CA THR A 220 11.54 -1.79 -3.48
C THR A 220 12.40 -1.56 -4.71
N ALA A 221 12.67 -2.62 -5.49
CA ALA A 221 13.44 -2.51 -6.73
C ALA A 221 12.76 -1.66 -7.82
N ASP A 222 11.42 -1.52 -7.75
CA ASP A 222 10.61 -0.83 -8.75
C ASP A 222 10.27 0.61 -8.35
N MET A 223 10.80 1.12 -7.24
CA MET A 223 10.41 2.41 -6.65
C MET A 223 10.54 3.59 -7.62
N ALA A 224 11.59 3.61 -8.46
CA ALA A 224 11.76 4.70 -9.43
C ALA A 224 10.61 4.74 -10.46
N ALA A 225 10.19 3.58 -10.97
CA ALA A 225 9.05 3.45 -11.86
C ALA A 225 7.75 3.82 -11.13
N LEU A 226 7.57 3.32 -9.91
CA LEU A 226 6.42 3.59 -9.06
C LEU A 226 6.22 5.09 -8.81
N TYR A 227 7.27 5.82 -8.42
CA TYR A 227 7.17 7.27 -8.20
C TYR A 227 6.91 8.05 -9.49
N ARG A 228 7.41 7.60 -10.65
CA ARG A 228 7.07 8.20 -11.95
C ARG A 228 5.58 8.03 -12.26
N ASP A 229 5.05 6.84 -12.04
CA ASP A 229 3.63 6.54 -12.28
C ASP A 229 2.73 7.32 -11.32
N LEU A 230 3.11 7.40 -10.03
CA LEU A 230 2.43 8.23 -9.03
C LEU A 230 2.42 9.71 -9.46
N ALA A 231 3.55 10.26 -9.90
CA ALA A 231 3.63 11.65 -10.36
C ALA A 231 2.77 11.90 -11.61
N ALA A 232 2.75 10.96 -12.56
CA ALA A 232 1.92 11.04 -13.76
C ALA A 232 0.43 11.03 -13.41
N ARG A 233 -0.01 10.12 -12.53
CA ARG A 233 -1.40 10.05 -12.07
C ARG A 233 -1.81 11.25 -11.23
N THR A 234 -0.91 11.76 -10.40
CA THR A 234 -1.14 12.98 -9.62
C THR A 234 -1.41 14.19 -10.52
N ALA A 235 -0.73 14.28 -11.67
CA ALA A 235 -1.00 15.33 -12.63
C ALA A 235 -2.42 15.26 -13.25
N GLU A 236 -3.04 14.07 -13.32
CA GLU A 236 -4.43 13.91 -13.79
C GLU A 236 -5.45 14.50 -12.78
N LEU A 237 -5.04 14.68 -11.51
CA LEU A 237 -5.94 15.15 -10.45
C LEU A 237 -6.36 16.62 -10.58
N ASP A 238 -5.80 17.39 -11.53
CA ASP A 238 -6.25 18.78 -11.75
C ASP A 238 -7.74 18.91 -12.06
N THR A 239 -8.34 17.83 -12.55
CA THR A 239 -9.77 17.75 -12.87
C THR A 239 -10.56 16.88 -11.90
N ALA A 240 -9.96 16.43 -10.82
CA ALA A 240 -10.60 15.53 -9.86
C ALA A 240 -11.65 16.27 -9.02
N TYR A 241 -12.76 15.58 -8.78
CA TYR A 241 -13.87 16.10 -7.99
C TYR A 241 -13.71 15.80 -6.49
N ASP A 242 -14.19 16.75 -5.67
CA ASP A 242 -14.42 16.55 -4.22
C ASP A 242 -15.92 16.61 -3.92
N PRO A 243 -16.62 15.47 -3.89
CA PRO A 243 -18.07 15.44 -3.63
C PRO A 243 -18.41 15.76 -2.17
N PHE A 244 -17.41 15.82 -1.28
CA PHE A 244 -17.59 16.08 0.16
C PHE A 244 -17.46 17.57 0.51
N THR A 245 -16.93 18.37 -0.41
CA THR A 245 -16.83 19.81 -0.21
C THR A 245 -18.08 20.52 -0.71
N GLY A 246 -18.72 21.27 0.17
CA GLY A 246 -20.00 21.89 -0.12
C GLY A 246 -19.91 23.04 -1.13
N VAL A 247 -20.66 22.91 -2.22
CA VAL A 247 -20.95 23.99 -3.16
C VAL A 247 -22.44 24.22 -3.17
N ARG A 248 -22.87 25.40 -2.74
CA ARG A 248 -24.26 25.80 -2.87
C ARG A 248 -24.51 26.39 -4.24
N GLN A 249 -25.46 25.82 -4.95
CA GLN A 249 -25.93 26.29 -6.24
C GLN A 249 -27.00 27.37 -6.01
N GLY A 250 -26.84 28.51 -6.69
CA GLY A 250 -27.77 29.64 -6.64
C GLY A 250 -28.65 29.73 -7.90
N ALA A 251 -29.05 30.94 -8.26
CA ALA A 251 -29.81 31.19 -9.46
C ALA A 251 -28.96 30.97 -10.73
N HIS A 252 -29.67 30.71 -11.83
CA HIS A 252 -29.02 30.70 -13.15
C HIS A 252 -29.80 31.61 -14.12
N ARG A 253 -29.11 32.07 -15.17
CA ARG A 253 -29.71 32.82 -16.26
C ARG A 253 -29.03 32.51 -17.58
N PHE A 254 -29.78 32.63 -18.65
CA PHE A 254 -29.23 32.56 -19.99
C PHE A 254 -28.72 33.92 -20.43
N GLN A 255 -27.62 33.95 -21.17
CA GLN A 255 -26.95 35.17 -21.59
C GLN A 255 -26.37 34.99 -23.00
N ASN A 256 -26.41 36.07 -23.78
CA ASN A 256 -25.80 36.08 -25.14
C ASN A 256 -26.26 34.96 -26.05
N CYS A 257 -27.55 34.60 -26.01
CA CYS A 257 -28.10 33.55 -26.85
C CYS A 257 -28.38 34.11 -28.26
N GLY A 258 -27.54 33.71 -29.21
CA GLY A 258 -27.60 34.11 -30.63
C GLY A 258 -27.36 32.95 -31.55
N ALA A 259 -27.14 33.24 -32.85
CA ALA A 259 -27.04 32.26 -33.91
C ALA A 259 -25.90 31.24 -33.73
N THR A 260 -24.82 31.61 -33.05
CA THR A 260 -23.61 30.79 -32.98
C THR A 260 -23.42 30.17 -31.60
N SER A 261 -23.99 30.75 -30.53
CA SER A 261 -23.80 30.29 -29.18
C SER A 261 -24.88 30.78 -28.23
N CYS A 262 -24.96 30.11 -27.06
CA CYS A 262 -25.71 30.58 -25.90
C CYS A 262 -24.97 30.22 -24.64
N ALA A 263 -24.96 31.10 -23.66
CA ALA A 263 -24.32 30.86 -22.38
C ALA A 263 -25.35 30.71 -21.26
N ILE A 264 -25.05 29.84 -20.30
CA ILE A 264 -25.68 29.80 -18.98
C ILE A 264 -24.71 30.39 -17.96
N VAL A 265 -25.17 31.35 -17.15
CA VAL A 265 -24.44 31.89 -16.02
C VAL A 265 -25.07 31.35 -14.74
N VAL A 266 -24.27 30.71 -13.92
CA VAL A 266 -24.69 30.01 -12.69
C VAL A 266 -24.06 30.69 -11.49
N GLU A 267 -24.83 31.03 -10.49
CA GLU A 267 -24.35 31.55 -9.23
C GLU A 267 -23.97 30.41 -8.29
N LEU A 268 -22.83 30.55 -7.61
CA LEU A 268 -22.22 29.52 -6.76
C LEU A 268 -21.75 30.13 -5.47
N THR A 269 -21.79 29.38 -4.37
CA THR A 269 -21.20 29.80 -3.11
C THR A 269 -20.39 28.63 -2.54
N ASN A 270 -19.14 28.90 -2.18
CA ASN A 270 -18.36 27.94 -1.41
C ASN A 270 -18.90 27.86 0.03
N THR A 271 -19.47 26.72 0.41
CA THR A 271 -19.93 26.47 1.79
C THR A 271 -18.94 25.66 2.62
N GLY A 272 -17.79 25.31 2.02
CA GLY A 272 -16.69 24.61 2.69
C GLY A 272 -15.83 25.56 3.53
N LYS A 273 -14.84 24.98 4.22
CA LYS A 273 -13.90 25.70 5.09
C LYS A 273 -12.58 26.07 4.41
N GLN A 274 -12.36 25.59 3.19
CA GLN A 274 -11.13 25.79 2.40
C GLN A 274 -11.46 26.48 1.08
N PRO A 275 -10.51 27.20 0.46
CA PRO A 275 -10.67 27.68 -0.90
C PRO A 275 -10.90 26.51 -1.87
N ILE A 276 -11.82 26.68 -2.81
CA ILE A 276 -12.17 25.66 -3.79
C ILE A 276 -12.22 26.21 -5.20
N ARG A 277 -11.88 25.37 -6.18
CA ARG A 277 -12.26 25.56 -7.57
C ARG A 277 -13.56 24.80 -7.80
N VAL A 278 -14.42 25.32 -8.67
CA VAL A 278 -15.69 24.67 -9.00
C VAL A 278 -15.77 24.42 -10.48
N ALA A 279 -16.11 23.21 -10.90
CA ALA A 279 -16.49 22.87 -12.26
C ALA A 279 -18.02 22.95 -12.40
N VAL A 280 -18.49 23.58 -13.47
CA VAL A 280 -19.90 23.59 -13.88
C VAL A 280 -20.00 22.86 -15.20
N LYS A 281 -20.82 21.84 -15.26
CA LYS A 281 -21.17 21.12 -16.49
C LYS A 281 -22.65 21.34 -16.80
N ALA A 282 -22.98 21.76 -18.00
CA ALA A 282 -24.35 21.95 -18.43
C ALA A 282 -24.63 21.12 -19.69
N THR A 283 -25.78 20.42 -19.72
CA THR A 283 -26.32 19.72 -20.88
C THR A 283 -27.53 20.49 -21.38
N TRP A 284 -27.50 20.89 -22.63
CA TRP A 284 -28.49 21.72 -23.26
C TRP A 284 -29.50 20.93 -24.03
N THR A 285 -30.74 21.29 -23.90
CA THR A 285 -31.84 20.71 -24.69
C THR A 285 -32.54 21.78 -25.50
N GLY A 286 -32.99 21.41 -26.68
CA GLY A 286 -33.80 22.26 -27.56
C GLY A 286 -34.86 21.42 -28.26
N ALA A 287 -36.11 21.83 -28.17
CA ALA A 287 -37.27 21.08 -28.68
C ALA A 287 -37.29 19.61 -28.17
N GLY A 288 -36.88 19.37 -26.94
CA GLY A 288 -36.86 18.03 -26.31
C GLY A 288 -35.66 17.15 -26.64
N ALA A 289 -34.74 17.60 -27.50
CA ALA A 289 -33.53 16.84 -27.85
C ALA A 289 -32.26 17.49 -27.25
N VAL A 290 -31.26 16.68 -26.92
CA VAL A 290 -29.94 17.17 -26.49
C VAL A 290 -29.25 17.84 -27.69
N ILE A 291 -28.84 19.09 -27.52
CA ILE A 291 -28.18 19.92 -28.56
C ILE A 291 -26.73 20.24 -28.22
N GLY A 292 -26.22 19.72 -27.09
CA GLY A 292 -24.82 19.79 -26.72
C GLY A 292 -24.60 19.94 -25.22
N SER A 293 -23.35 20.05 -24.87
CA SER A 293 -22.91 20.30 -23.49
C SER A 293 -21.74 21.25 -23.46
N CYS A 294 -21.54 21.90 -22.32
CA CYS A 294 -20.37 22.71 -22.03
C CYS A 294 -19.86 22.44 -20.63
N GLU A 295 -18.60 22.74 -20.39
CA GLU A 295 -17.97 22.72 -19.07
C GLU A 295 -17.21 24.03 -18.86
N SER A 296 -17.30 24.59 -17.67
CA SER A 296 -16.53 25.76 -17.27
C SER A 296 -16.04 25.62 -15.85
N ARG A 297 -15.00 26.38 -15.48
CA ARG A 297 -14.39 26.36 -14.15
C ARG A 297 -14.33 27.76 -13.59
N VAL A 298 -14.50 27.87 -12.28
CA VAL A 298 -14.41 29.12 -11.54
C VAL A 298 -13.63 28.90 -10.24
N GLY A 299 -12.99 29.93 -9.76
CA GLY A 299 -12.27 29.95 -8.50
C GLY A 299 -10.78 30.28 -8.66
N PRO A 300 -10.04 30.28 -7.54
CA PRO A 300 -10.47 29.79 -6.23
C PRO A 300 -11.52 30.67 -5.56
N LEU A 301 -12.61 30.08 -5.07
CA LEU A 301 -13.59 30.74 -4.21
C LEU A 301 -13.19 30.52 -2.75
N GLN A 302 -13.04 31.60 -2.00
CA GLN A 302 -12.75 31.56 -0.57
C GLN A 302 -13.94 30.97 0.22
N PRO A 303 -13.78 30.49 1.46
CA PRO A 303 -14.88 30.12 2.32
C PRO A 303 -15.99 31.19 2.38
N ASN A 304 -17.24 30.78 2.18
CA ASN A 304 -18.43 31.63 2.08
C ASN A 304 -18.42 32.68 0.94
N GLN A 305 -17.45 32.60 0.04
CA GLN A 305 -17.42 33.49 -1.13
C GLN A 305 -18.44 33.04 -2.17
N ALA A 306 -19.22 33.99 -2.66
CA ALA A 306 -20.03 33.79 -3.86
C ALA A 306 -19.22 34.08 -5.13
N GLY A 307 -19.56 33.39 -6.20
CA GLY A 307 -18.99 33.58 -7.53
C GLY A 307 -19.98 33.15 -8.61
N SER A 308 -19.62 33.36 -9.84
CA SER A 308 -20.43 32.90 -10.98
C SER A 308 -19.57 32.17 -12.02
N ALA A 309 -20.10 31.07 -12.58
CA ALA A 309 -19.51 30.38 -13.67
C ALA A 309 -20.33 30.59 -14.95
N THR A 310 -19.66 30.84 -16.05
CA THR A 310 -20.29 30.98 -17.36
C THR A 310 -19.94 29.79 -18.23
N CYS A 311 -20.93 29.01 -18.62
CA CYS A 311 -20.77 27.84 -19.48
C CYS A 311 -21.41 28.12 -20.83
N THR A 312 -20.62 28.16 -21.89
CA THR A 312 -21.07 28.56 -23.22
C THR A 312 -21.17 27.35 -24.14
N LEU A 313 -22.36 27.10 -24.67
CA LEU A 313 -22.58 26.16 -25.74
C LEU A 313 -22.34 26.85 -27.09
N ALA A 314 -21.39 26.34 -27.86
CA ALA A 314 -21.12 26.74 -29.23
C ALA A 314 -21.00 25.46 -30.06
N SER A 315 -22.13 24.90 -30.47
CA SER A 315 -22.18 23.63 -31.20
C SER A 315 -22.91 23.81 -32.57
N PRO A 316 -22.61 22.96 -33.56
CA PRO A 316 -23.38 22.92 -34.81
C PRO A 316 -24.87 22.65 -34.55
N GLN A 317 -25.21 21.83 -33.58
CA GLN A 317 -26.58 21.50 -33.20
C GLN A 317 -27.34 22.72 -32.64
N TRP A 318 -26.64 23.55 -31.82
CA TRP A 318 -27.19 24.84 -31.35
C TRP A 318 -27.49 25.75 -32.53
N THR A 319 -26.53 25.91 -33.44
CA THR A 319 -26.69 26.77 -34.63
C THR A 319 -27.85 26.29 -35.48
N GLN A 320 -28.01 24.98 -35.69
CA GLN A 320 -29.12 24.41 -36.44
C GLN A 320 -30.46 24.63 -35.72
N PHE A 321 -30.52 24.40 -34.42
CA PHE A 321 -31.70 24.66 -33.59
C PHE A 321 -32.12 26.13 -33.70
N TYR A 322 -31.17 27.07 -33.53
CA TYR A 322 -31.43 28.51 -33.56
C TYR A 322 -31.98 28.95 -34.95
N ARG A 323 -31.35 28.51 -36.03
CA ARG A 323 -31.82 28.80 -37.40
C ARG A 323 -33.24 28.28 -37.62
N ARG A 324 -33.55 27.06 -37.20
CA ARG A 324 -34.88 26.48 -37.30
C ARG A 324 -35.88 27.29 -36.48
N ALA A 325 -35.54 27.69 -35.27
CA ALA A 325 -36.38 28.52 -34.44
C ALA A 325 -36.72 29.89 -35.06
N GLN A 326 -35.82 30.43 -35.87
CA GLN A 326 -36.03 31.71 -36.57
C GLN A 326 -36.88 31.51 -37.85
N SER A 327 -36.88 30.33 -38.46
CA SER A 327 -37.55 30.07 -39.75
C SER A 327 -38.94 29.47 -39.60
N VAL A 328 -39.30 28.93 -38.45
CA VAL A 328 -40.57 28.27 -38.18
C VAL A 328 -41.34 29.06 -37.12
N ALA A 329 -42.58 29.44 -37.43
CA ALA A 329 -43.43 30.13 -36.48
C ALA A 329 -43.80 29.22 -35.30
N GLY A 330 -43.81 29.76 -34.06
CA GLY A 330 -44.16 29.07 -32.87
C GLY A 330 -43.15 29.25 -31.75
N GLN A 331 -43.38 28.54 -30.63
CA GLN A 331 -42.46 28.53 -29.50
C GLN A 331 -41.44 27.41 -29.69
N HIS A 332 -40.16 27.72 -29.52
CA HIS A 332 -39.04 26.78 -29.59
C HIS A 332 -38.32 26.77 -28.25
N PRO A 333 -38.86 25.99 -27.26
CA PRO A 333 -38.29 25.97 -25.93
C PRO A 333 -36.89 25.35 -25.94
N TYR A 334 -35.98 25.97 -25.18
CA TYR A 334 -34.66 25.44 -24.88
C TYR A 334 -34.39 25.60 -23.39
N GLY A 335 -33.47 24.76 -22.90
CA GLY A 335 -33.07 24.76 -21.52
C GLY A 335 -31.69 24.16 -21.31
N ALA A 336 -31.21 24.21 -20.11
CA ALA A 336 -30.00 23.53 -19.70
C ALA A 336 -30.18 22.92 -18.33
N GLU A 337 -29.87 21.62 -18.21
CA GLU A 337 -29.63 20.98 -16.94
C GLU A 337 -28.18 21.12 -16.59
N TRP A 338 -27.86 21.49 -15.35
CA TRP A 338 -26.49 21.73 -14.96
C TRP A 338 -26.18 21.22 -13.57
N THR A 339 -24.90 20.88 -13.37
CA THR A 339 -24.33 20.48 -12.08
C THR A 339 -23.10 21.31 -11.79
N ALA A 340 -22.86 21.60 -10.51
CA ALA A 340 -21.66 22.24 -10.04
C ALA A 340 -21.01 21.37 -8.95
N MET A 341 -19.72 21.16 -9.09
CA MET A 341 -18.95 20.32 -8.17
C MET A 341 -17.63 20.98 -7.81
N ALA A 342 -17.24 20.85 -6.54
CA ALA A 342 -15.91 21.25 -6.14
C ALA A 342 -14.85 20.38 -6.83
N LEU A 343 -13.78 21.04 -7.27
CA LEU A 343 -12.55 20.37 -7.70
C LEU A 343 -11.57 20.37 -6.53
N ILE A 344 -10.80 19.32 -6.41
CA ILE A 344 -9.70 19.30 -5.44
C ILE A 344 -8.64 20.34 -5.78
N THR A 345 -7.82 20.70 -4.79
CA THR A 345 -6.50 21.29 -5.02
C THR A 345 -5.53 20.12 -5.18
N PRO A 346 -5.00 19.86 -6.39
CA PRO A 346 -4.14 18.69 -6.60
C PRO A 346 -2.85 18.83 -5.78
N PRO A 347 -2.31 17.73 -5.24
CA PRO A 347 -0.96 17.72 -4.67
C PRO A 347 0.07 18.11 -5.74
N ASP A 348 1.18 18.71 -5.31
CA ASP A 348 2.28 19.01 -6.24
C ASP A 348 3.04 17.71 -6.61
N PRO A 349 3.10 17.31 -7.88
CA PRO A 349 3.81 16.11 -8.29
C PRO A 349 5.33 16.26 -8.27
N THR A 350 5.88 17.43 -7.97
CA THR A 350 7.32 17.73 -8.03
C THR A 350 8.10 16.87 -7.02
N GLU A 351 7.57 16.69 -5.83
CA GLU A 351 8.19 15.85 -4.81
C GLU A 351 8.29 14.40 -5.28
N LEU A 352 7.23 13.84 -5.84
CA LEU A 352 7.22 12.47 -6.40
C LEU A 352 8.23 12.30 -7.54
N ARG A 353 8.39 13.31 -8.41
CA ARG A 353 9.43 13.29 -9.46
C ARG A 353 10.83 13.32 -8.89
N THR A 354 11.04 14.08 -7.82
CA THR A 354 12.33 14.12 -7.11
C THR A 354 12.65 12.77 -6.49
N LEU A 355 11.67 12.12 -5.85
CA LEU A 355 11.81 10.78 -5.31
C LEU A 355 12.09 9.73 -6.40
N ALA A 356 11.44 9.83 -7.56
CA ALA A 356 11.73 8.97 -8.70
C ALA A 356 13.20 9.08 -9.15
N THR A 357 13.70 10.30 -9.31
CA THR A 357 15.10 10.56 -9.70
C THR A 357 16.08 10.05 -8.64
N SER A 358 15.74 10.24 -7.36
CA SER A 358 16.58 9.74 -6.27
C SER A 358 16.63 8.21 -6.23
N ALA A 359 15.51 7.54 -6.55
CA ALA A 359 15.44 6.08 -6.62
C ALA A 359 16.13 5.50 -7.87
N GLU A 360 16.25 6.27 -8.96
CA GLU A 360 17.01 5.90 -10.17
C GLU A 360 18.52 6.00 -9.97
N THR A 361 18.96 6.90 -9.09
CA THR A 361 20.37 7.02 -8.78
C THR A 361 20.77 5.75 -8.04
N PRO A 362 21.60 4.85 -8.63
CA PRO A 362 22.12 3.73 -7.87
C PRO A 362 22.78 4.36 -6.64
N VAL A 363 22.25 4.08 -5.46
CA VAL A 363 23.03 4.30 -4.25
C VAL A 363 24.29 3.51 -4.53
N ALA A 364 25.39 4.20 -4.83
CA ALA A 364 26.68 3.57 -5.09
C ALA A 364 26.86 2.62 -3.93
N ASN A 365 26.80 1.31 -4.21
CA ASN A 365 26.70 0.25 -3.22
C ASN A 365 27.71 0.61 -2.11
N PRO A 366 27.28 1.24 -1.03
CA PRO A 366 28.22 1.63 0.00
C PRO A 366 28.52 0.33 0.70
N GLN A 367 29.65 -0.23 0.32
CA GLN A 367 30.24 -1.32 1.08
C GLN A 367 30.13 -0.94 2.56
N GLY A 368 29.30 -1.66 3.30
CA GLY A 368 29.10 -1.42 4.72
C GLY A 368 27.86 -0.60 5.13
N ASN A 369 26.79 -0.56 4.34
CA ASN A 369 25.59 0.22 4.66
C ASN A 369 24.60 -0.41 5.64
N GLN A 370 24.89 -1.61 6.12
CA GLN A 370 24.12 -2.21 7.19
C GLN A 370 24.97 -2.11 8.47
N HIS A 371 24.45 -1.37 9.43
CA HIS A 371 25.14 -1.11 10.69
C HIS A 371 24.50 -1.93 11.80
N VAL A 372 25.29 -2.80 12.42
CA VAL A 372 24.93 -3.49 13.67
C VAL A 372 25.39 -2.62 14.81
N TYR A 373 24.49 -2.23 15.68
CA TYR A 373 24.79 -1.38 16.83
C TYR A 373 24.36 -2.01 18.15
N VAL A 374 24.97 -1.59 19.23
CA VAL A 374 24.59 -1.92 20.60
C VAL A 374 24.17 -0.65 21.32
N ILE A 375 23.09 -0.73 22.09
CA ILE A 375 22.72 0.30 23.06
C ILE A 375 23.11 -0.22 24.44
N ARG A 376 23.85 0.61 25.15
CA ARG A 376 24.26 0.36 26.55
C ARG A 376 23.57 1.34 27.47
N ASP A 377 23.26 0.91 28.67
CA ASP A 377 22.64 1.74 29.72
C ASP A 377 23.65 2.60 30.50
N SER A 378 24.93 2.50 30.15
CA SER A 378 26.01 3.34 30.63
C SER A 378 27.23 3.25 29.70
N ALA A 379 28.27 4.04 29.97
CA ALA A 379 29.55 3.97 29.23
C ALA A 379 30.37 2.70 29.53
N GLY A 380 29.90 1.82 30.43
CA GLY A 380 30.52 0.53 30.72
C GLY A 380 30.48 -0.41 29.54
N LYS A 381 31.62 -1.09 29.25
CA LYS A 381 31.74 -1.99 28.08
C LYS A 381 31.46 -3.46 28.39
N ASP A 382 31.11 -3.79 29.61
CA ASP A 382 30.76 -5.16 30.02
C ASP A 382 29.30 -5.51 29.68
N ASP A 383 29.02 -6.80 29.66
CA ASP A 383 27.68 -7.31 29.24
C ASP A 383 26.53 -6.84 30.14
N LYS A 384 26.80 -6.48 31.41
CA LYS A 384 25.73 -6.00 32.32
C LYS A 384 25.14 -4.67 31.90
N HIS A 385 25.82 -3.94 31.01
CA HIS A 385 25.38 -2.64 30.50
C HIS A 385 24.74 -2.71 29.12
N ILE A 386 24.66 -3.89 28.53
CA ILE A 386 23.97 -4.07 27.23
C ILE A 386 22.47 -4.01 27.45
N TRP A 387 21.84 -3.03 26.85
CA TRP A 387 20.39 -2.84 26.90
C TRP A 387 19.70 -3.43 25.65
N LYS A 388 20.30 -3.32 24.48
CA LYS A 388 19.75 -3.83 23.21
C LYS A 388 20.80 -3.92 22.11
N TYR A 389 20.68 -4.89 21.21
CA TYR A 389 21.32 -4.90 19.91
C TYR A 389 20.30 -4.48 18.84
N GLY A 390 20.76 -3.83 17.76
CA GLY A 390 19.93 -3.41 16.65
C GLY A 390 20.68 -3.42 15.32
N VAL A 391 19.91 -3.40 14.23
CA VAL A 391 20.41 -3.24 12.86
C VAL A 391 19.76 -2.00 12.28
N SER A 392 20.50 -1.23 11.51
CA SER A 392 20.02 -0.06 10.78
C SER A 392 20.70 0.04 9.44
N THR A 393 20.01 0.60 8.47
CA THR A 393 20.50 0.78 7.09
C THR A 393 20.90 2.22 6.86
N GLY A 394 22.00 2.41 6.14
CA GLY A 394 22.42 3.70 5.62
C GLY A 394 23.20 4.58 6.58
N PRO A 395 23.66 5.75 6.12
CA PRO A 395 24.53 6.65 6.88
C PRO A 395 23.84 7.26 8.10
N GLU A 396 22.52 7.18 8.17
CA GLU A 396 21.71 7.72 9.28
C GLU A 396 21.52 6.73 10.44
N TRP A 397 22.26 5.61 10.47
CA TRP A 397 22.16 4.63 11.54
C TRP A 397 22.26 5.25 12.93
N ARG A 398 23.09 6.30 13.08
CA ARG A 398 23.23 7.03 14.34
C ARG A 398 21.93 7.69 14.77
N ARG A 399 21.21 8.34 13.84
CA ARG A 399 19.91 8.96 14.13
C ARG A 399 18.88 7.93 14.59
N ILE A 400 18.85 6.76 13.95
CA ILE A 400 17.95 5.67 14.33
C ILE A 400 18.35 5.10 15.70
N ALA A 401 19.64 4.92 15.96
CA ALA A 401 20.15 4.53 17.26
C ALA A 401 19.83 5.58 18.32
N ASP A 402 19.97 6.88 18.02
CA ASP A 402 19.65 7.98 18.93
C ASP A 402 18.15 8.03 19.26
N ASP A 403 17.26 7.69 18.34
CA ASP A 403 15.84 7.53 18.63
C ASP A 403 15.59 6.36 19.62
N GLN A 404 16.33 5.27 19.48
CA GLN A 404 16.28 4.17 20.45
C GLN A 404 16.85 4.54 21.84
N LEU A 405 17.82 5.48 21.90
CA LEU A 405 18.32 5.99 23.18
C LEU A 405 17.24 6.68 24.01
N LYS A 406 16.24 7.28 23.39
CA LYS A 406 15.09 7.88 24.10
C LYS A 406 14.35 6.83 24.93
N TYR A 407 14.16 5.63 24.38
CA TYR A 407 13.49 4.52 25.10
C TYR A 407 14.36 3.97 26.23
N CYS A 408 15.67 3.86 26.01
CA CYS A 408 16.61 3.49 27.06
C CYS A 408 16.55 4.49 28.24
N LYS A 409 16.62 5.79 27.95
CA LYS A 409 16.51 6.86 28.95
C LYS A 409 15.14 6.86 29.65
N ALA A 410 14.06 6.64 28.91
CA ALA A 410 12.70 6.55 29.47
C ALA A 410 12.52 5.34 30.40
N SER A 411 13.37 4.30 30.29
CA SER A 411 13.40 3.17 31.24
C SER A 411 14.14 3.46 32.54
N GLY A 412 14.51 4.73 32.79
CA GLY A 412 15.19 5.17 34.02
C GLY A 412 16.72 5.10 33.95
N LYS A 413 17.29 4.92 32.76
CA LYS A 413 18.74 4.84 32.55
C LYS A 413 19.26 6.19 32.05
N ALA A 414 20.07 6.89 32.82
CA ALA A 414 20.49 8.26 32.53
C ALA A 414 21.56 8.33 31.41
N ASP A 415 22.47 7.35 31.35
CA ASP A 415 23.71 7.43 30.56
C ASP A 415 23.71 6.48 29.34
N CYS A 416 22.56 6.33 28.68
CA CYS A 416 22.45 5.47 27.53
C CYS A 416 23.31 5.96 26.37
N VAL A 417 24.08 5.04 25.76
CA VAL A 417 24.96 5.29 24.63
C VAL A 417 24.70 4.25 23.53
N ALA A 418 24.84 4.66 22.27
CA ALA A 418 24.80 3.76 21.10
C ALA A 418 26.20 3.66 20.51
N GLU A 419 26.66 2.45 20.26
CA GLU A 419 27.95 2.16 19.64
C GLU A 419 27.74 1.26 18.42
N GLU A 420 28.44 1.54 17.33
CA GLU A 420 28.51 0.64 16.19
C GLU A 420 29.38 -0.57 16.54
N VAL A 421 28.84 -1.76 16.30
CA VAL A 421 29.56 -3.02 16.50
C VAL A 421 30.21 -3.47 15.22
N ALA A 422 29.49 -3.34 14.09
CA ALA A 422 29.98 -3.69 12.77
C ALA A 422 29.15 -3.01 11.67
N ALA A 423 29.77 -2.85 10.49
CA ALA A 423 29.09 -2.53 9.25
C ALA A 423 29.22 -3.72 8.29
N THR A 424 28.12 -4.09 7.62
CA THR A 424 28.10 -5.18 6.64
C THR A 424 27.55 -4.70 5.30
N GLY A 425 27.87 -5.43 4.23
CA GLY A 425 27.40 -5.07 2.87
C GLY A 425 25.99 -5.48 2.55
N ASP A 426 25.38 -6.36 3.36
CA ASP A 426 24.06 -6.90 3.10
C ASP A 426 23.23 -7.07 4.40
N PRO A 427 21.89 -6.97 4.30
CA PRO A 427 20.98 -7.09 5.45
C PRO A 427 21.03 -8.45 6.14
N ALA A 428 21.18 -9.54 5.39
CA ALA A 428 21.17 -10.90 5.95
C ALA A 428 22.36 -11.11 6.87
N SER A 429 23.57 -10.68 6.46
CA SER A 429 24.77 -10.71 7.28
C SER A 429 24.65 -9.85 8.53
N ALA A 430 24.04 -8.64 8.42
CA ALA A 430 23.84 -7.76 9.56
C ALA A 430 22.89 -8.38 10.60
N HIS A 431 21.77 -8.93 10.16
CA HIS A 431 20.81 -9.61 11.03
C HIS A 431 21.37 -10.90 11.62
N ALA A 432 22.17 -11.67 10.85
CA ALA A 432 22.85 -12.86 11.38
C ALA A 432 23.84 -12.49 12.49
N LEU A 433 24.63 -11.45 12.30
CA LEU A 433 25.58 -10.94 13.29
C LEU A 433 24.85 -10.42 14.53
N ALA A 434 23.78 -9.64 14.39
CA ALA A 434 23.01 -9.15 15.52
C ALA A 434 22.42 -10.31 16.35
N ARG A 435 21.93 -11.36 15.71
CA ARG A 435 21.46 -12.58 16.39
C ARG A 435 22.59 -13.30 17.13
N GLN A 436 23.74 -13.50 16.49
CA GLN A 436 24.91 -14.10 17.16
C GLN A 436 25.30 -13.34 18.42
N LEU A 437 25.21 -11.99 18.38
CA LEU A 437 25.51 -11.15 19.54
C LEU A 437 24.47 -11.33 20.66
N VAL A 438 23.18 -11.42 20.32
CA VAL A 438 22.09 -11.70 21.26
C VAL A 438 22.23 -13.08 21.88
N ASP A 439 22.51 -14.12 21.07
CA ASP A 439 22.72 -15.49 21.55
C ASP A 439 23.95 -15.60 22.44
N ALA A 440 25.05 -14.94 22.07
CA ALA A 440 26.25 -14.88 22.89
C ALA A 440 25.99 -14.17 24.22
N TYR A 441 25.22 -13.07 24.21
CA TYR A 441 24.78 -12.39 25.44
C TYR A 441 23.96 -13.34 26.32
N ARG A 442 22.92 -13.98 25.74
CA ARG A 442 22.04 -14.92 26.44
C ARG A 442 22.82 -16.09 27.04
N GLY A 443 23.81 -16.63 26.32
CA GLY A 443 24.68 -17.68 26.81
C GLY A 443 25.51 -17.28 28.04
N ARG A 444 25.91 -16.01 28.15
CA ARG A 444 26.70 -15.50 29.28
C ARG A 444 25.84 -14.96 30.42
N ALA A 445 24.75 -14.26 30.12
CA ALA A 445 23.90 -13.58 31.09
C ALA A 445 22.74 -14.45 31.61
N GLY A 446 22.46 -15.58 30.93
CA GLY A 446 21.32 -16.45 31.27
C GLY A 446 19.96 -15.87 30.89
N SER A 447 19.92 -14.67 30.32
CA SER A 447 18.71 -13.95 29.90
C SER A 447 19.00 -13.07 28.70
N CYS A 448 17.98 -12.61 28.02
CA CYS A 448 18.11 -11.64 26.93
C CYS A 448 18.48 -10.24 27.43
N PRO A 449 19.07 -9.38 26.55
CA PRO A 449 19.19 -7.95 26.85
C PRO A 449 17.82 -7.35 27.24
N PRO A 450 17.75 -6.41 28.19
CA PRO A 450 16.47 -5.96 28.78
C PRO A 450 15.42 -5.44 27.77
N ALA A 451 15.85 -4.88 26.66
CA ALA A 451 14.96 -4.35 25.63
C ALA A 451 15.06 -5.11 24.29
N GLN A 452 15.61 -6.31 24.31
CA GLN A 452 15.70 -7.16 23.13
C GLN A 452 14.38 -7.89 22.92
N TRP A 453 13.66 -7.52 21.87
CA TRP A 453 12.36 -8.10 21.53
C TRP A 453 12.47 -9.12 20.39
N VAL A 454 13.52 -9.01 19.57
CA VAL A 454 13.75 -9.86 18.40
C VAL A 454 14.99 -10.72 18.63
N GLY A 455 14.89 -11.99 18.34
CA GLY A 455 15.98 -12.97 18.50
C GLY A 455 16.19 -13.46 19.94
N CYS A 456 15.21 -13.25 20.80
CA CYS A 456 15.13 -13.72 22.18
C CYS A 456 13.87 -14.51 22.45
#